data_edc183a04519c31caeec653926d1bb1d
#
_entry.id   edc183a04519c31caeec653926d1bb1d
#
_cell.length_a   1.000
_cell.length_b   1.000
_cell.length_c   1.000
_cell.angle_alpha   90.00
_cell.angle_beta   90.00
_cell.angle_gamma   90.00
#
_symmetry.space_group_name_H-M   'P 1'
#
loop_
_entity.id
_entity.type
_entity.pdbx_description
1 polymer ?
#
loop_
_entity_poly.entity_id
_entity_poly.type
_entity_poly.pdbx_seq_one_letter_code
_entity_poly.pdbx_strand_id
1 'polypeptide(L)' 'MMKCEIIRDLIPLYLDKVCSEDSRKLVEEHLAECSECRKYMK' A
#
# COMPACT_ATOMS: atom_id res chain seq x y z
N MET A 1 9.03 -7.29 -10.22
CA MET A 1 8.51 -7.05 -9.50
C MET A 1 7.53 -6.08 -9.50
N MET A 2 6.42 -6.24 -9.66
CA MET A 2 5.43 -5.30 -9.78
C MET A 2 4.71 -5.14 -8.53
N LYS A 3 5.42 -5.19 -7.46
CA LYS A 3 4.78 -4.97 -6.18
C LYS A 3 4.17 -3.60 -6.07
N CYS A 4 4.77 -2.61 -6.71
CA CYS A 4 4.21 -1.26 -6.64
C CYS A 4 2.81 -1.20 -7.21
N GLU A 5 2.56 -1.93 -8.28
CA GLU A 5 1.23 -1.91 -8.86
C GLU A 5 0.21 -2.53 -7.91
N ILE A 6 0.60 -3.62 -7.27
CA ILE A 6 -0.29 -4.27 -6.32
C ILE A 6 -0.55 -3.34 -5.14
N ILE A 7 0.50 -2.68 -4.67
CA ILE A 7 0.35 -1.79 -3.53
C ILE A 7 -0.55 -0.62 -3.89
N ARG A 8 -0.40 -0.08 -5.08
CA ARG A 8 -1.24 1.04 -5.49
C ARG A 8 -2.70 0.63 -5.57
N ASP A 9 -2.96 -0.63 -5.93
CA ASP A 9 -4.32 -1.10 -5.95
C ASP A 9 -4.88 -1.23 -4.54
N LEU A 10 -4.01 -1.51 -3.57
CA LEU A 10 -4.44 -1.69 -2.20
C LEU A 10 -4.56 -0.38 -1.42
N ILE A 11 -3.86 0.67 -1.87
CA ILE A 11 -3.84 1.92 -1.13
C ILE A 11 -5.24 2.49 -0.89
N PRO A 12 -6.12 2.54 -1.90
CA PRO A 12 -7.47 3.05 -1.63
C PRO A 12 -8.19 2.23 -0.57
N LEU A 13 -8.02 0.92 -0.60
CA LEU A 13 -8.64 0.06 0.40
C LEU A 13 -8.00 0.28 1.76
N TYR A 14 -6.69 0.50 1.76
CA TYR A 14 -5.97 0.75 2.99
C TYR A 14 -6.46 2.03 3.64
N LEU A 15 -6.65 3.08 2.85
CA LEU A 15 -7.12 4.35 3.38
C LEU A 15 -8.54 4.25 3.90
N ASP A 16 -9.35 3.38 3.28
CA ASP A 16 -10.72 3.19 3.73
C ASP A 16 -10.79 2.18 4.87
N LYS A 17 -9.65 1.58 5.23
CA LYS A 17 -9.56 0.63 6.32
C LYS A 17 -10.41 -0.60 6.08
N VAL A 18 -10.50 -1.00 4.82
CA VAL A 18 -11.27 -2.20 4.48
C VAL A 18 -10.38 -3.35 4.08
N CYS A 19 -9.07 -3.19 4.08
CA CYS A 19 -8.19 -4.29 3.74
C CYS A 19 -7.88 -5.11 5.00
N SER A 20 -7.51 -6.37 4.79
CA SER A 20 -7.21 -7.24 5.92
C SER A 20 -5.91 -6.82 6.58
N GLU A 21 -5.63 -7.39 7.75
CA GLU A 21 -4.40 -7.08 8.43
C GLU A 21 -3.18 -7.43 7.61
N ASP A 22 -3.22 -8.57 6.94
CA ASP A 22 -2.09 -8.98 6.13
C ASP A 22 -1.86 -8.01 4.99
N SER A 23 -2.92 -7.59 4.32
CA SER A 23 -2.78 -6.63 3.24
C SER A 23 -2.27 -5.30 3.76
N ARG A 24 -2.74 -4.90 4.92
CA ARG A 24 -2.29 -3.64 5.50
C ARG A 24 -0.81 -3.68 5.81
N LYS A 25 -0.34 -4.79 6.38
CA LYS A 25 1.07 -4.91 6.67
C LYS A 25 1.90 -4.86 5.40
N LEU A 26 1.40 -5.50 4.35
CA LEU A 26 2.12 -5.50 3.10
C LEU A 26 2.26 -4.08 2.56
N VAL A 27 1.19 -3.31 2.61
CA VAL A 27 1.22 -1.93 2.16
C VAL A 27 2.20 -1.13 3.00
N GLU A 28 2.12 -1.27 4.32
CA GLU A 28 2.98 -0.48 5.19
C GLU A 28 4.45 -0.80 4.98
N GLU A 29 4.77 -2.06 4.79
CA GLU A 29 6.15 -2.44 4.55
C GLU A 29 6.66 -1.85 3.24
N HIS A 30 5.83 -1.92 2.22
CA HIS A 30 6.25 -1.37 0.95
C HIS A 30 6.41 0.14 1.02
N LEU A 31 5.52 0.81 1.71
CA LEU A 31 5.60 2.26 1.83
C LEU A 31 6.85 2.69 2.56
N ALA A 32 7.33 1.86 3.46
CA ALA A 32 8.55 2.19 4.18
C ALA A 32 9.76 2.14 3.26
N GLU A 33 9.68 1.39 2.17
CA GLU A 33 10.81 1.24 1.29
C GLU A 33 10.67 1.98 -0.03
N CYS A 34 9.46 2.34 -0.41
CA CYS A 34 9.24 2.97 -1.71
C CYS A 34 8.63 4.34 -1.52
N SER A 35 9.44 5.36 -1.71
CA SER A 35 8.95 6.71 -1.53
C SER A 35 7.94 7.09 -2.60
N GLU A 36 8.03 6.46 -3.76
CA GLU A 36 7.07 6.78 -4.80
C GLU A 36 5.67 6.33 -4.44
N CYS A 37 5.55 5.14 -3.84
CA CYS A 37 4.25 4.68 -3.44
C CYS A 37 3.70 5.54 -2.31
N ARG A 38 4.57 6.10 -1.49
CA ARG A 38 4.12 7.00 -0.43
C ARG A 38 3.44 8.23 -1.00
N LYS A 39 3.79 8.62 -2.20
CA LYS A 39 3.16 9.78 -2.81
C LYS A 39 1.71 9.54 -3.15
N TYR A 40 1.30 8.29 -3.25
CA TYR A 40 -0.09 7.97 -3.50
C TYR A 40 -0.93 8.01 -2.25
N MET A 41 -0.29 8.11 -1.09
CA MET A 41 -1.03 8.23 0.16
C MET A 41 -1.44 9.68 0.35
N LYS A 42 -2.63 9.86 0.88
CA LYS A 42 -3.08 11.23 1.11
C LYS A 42 -3.22 11.58 2.56
#